data_250c1293f7edeba3ebc301cd21a06925
#
_entry.id   250c1293f7edeba3ebc301cd21a06925
#
_cell.length_a   1.000
_cell.length_b   1.000
_cell.length_c   1.000
_cell.angle_alpha   90.00
_cell.angle_beta   90.00
_cell.angle_gamma   90.00
#
_symmetry.space_group_name_H-M   'P 1'
#
loop_
_entity.id
_entity.type
_entity.pdbx_description
1 polymer ?
#
loop_
_entity_poly.entity_id
_entity_poly.type
_entity_poly.pdbx_seq_one_letter_code
_entity_poly.pdbx_strand_id
1 'polypeptide(L)'
;MIRIVTIAWVMAAAALTGCATKPQLPVQMKSEAIAPQARVGVALTAVPKADTYLPGAGCLLCLAAASVANSSLTAHAKTLPSDDLAAVKAQIVEALKQRGVEAVAIDGDFDVAKFPERTRVPGQADRDFARLRDQYQIDRLLLVSVEGVGFQRTYSSYFPTSDPLAWVKATGAVVDLRSGAYDWLKPVEIRKPASGKWDEPPKFPGLTNAYYEAIEMAKEQLLQPLQKAQ
;
A
#
# COMPACT_ATOMS: atom_id res chain seq x y z
N MET A 1 -32.35 -12.72 45.29
CA MET A 1 -32.28 -12.76 43.83
C MET A 1 -31.71 -11.49 43.21
N ILE A 2 -31.92 -10.28 43.73
CA ILE A 2 -31.42 -9.01 43.15
C ILE A 2 -29.88 -8.89 43.13
N ARG A 3 -29.15 -9.44 44.11
CA ARG A 3 -27.67 -9.36 44.16
C ARG A 3 -26.93 -10.20 43.10
N ILE A 4 -27.52 -11.30 42.65
CA ILE A 4 -26.90 -12.17 41.65
C ILE A 4 -27.05 -11.57 40.26
N VAL A 5 -28.14 -10.90 39.96
CA VAL A 5 -28.39 -10.24 38.68
C VAL A 5 -27.43 -9.06 38.47
N THR A 6 -27.14 -8.28 39.53
CA THR A 6 -26.22 -7.12 39.47
C THR A 6 -24.78 -7.54 39.18
N ILE A 7 -24.31 -8.69 39.69
CA ILE A 7 -22.96 -9.20 39.45
C ILE A 7 -22.85 -9.69 38.01
N ALA A 8 -23.87 -10.32 37.44
CA ALA A 8 -23.88 -10.77 36.06
C ALA A 8 -23.80 -9.60 35.05
N TRP A 9 -24.42 -8.47 35.34
CA TRP A 9 -24.36 -7.27 34.49
C TRP A 9 -22.99 -6.57 34.53
N VAL A 10 -22.31 -6.56 35.67
CA VAL A 10 -20.95 -6.00 35.80
C VAL A 10 -19.92 -6.85 35.09
N MET A 11 -20.04 -8.19 35.08
CA MET A 11 -19.15 -9.06 34.34
C MET A 11 -19.37 -8.99 32.81
N ALA A 12 -20.59 -8.78 32.34
CA ALA A 12 -20.88 -8.60 30.90
C ALA A 12 -20.32 -7.28 30.36
N ALA A 13 -20.30 -6.21 31.18
CA ALA A 13 -19.72 -4.92 30.77
C ALA A 13 -18.20 -4.93 30.69
N ALA A 14 -17.49 -5.77 31.46
CA ALA A 14 -16.03 -5.90 31.41
C ALA A 14 -15.51 -6.64 30.13
N ALA A 15 -16.36 -7.43 29.47
CA ALA A 15 -15.99 -8.16 28.26
C ALA A 15 -15.97 -7.29 26.99
N LEU A 16 -16.42 -6.02 27.05
CA LEU A 16 -16.48 -5.09 25.91
C LEU A 16 -15.25 -4.17 25.79
N THR A 17 -14.25 -4.31 26.65
CA THR A 17 -12.96 -3.63 26.47
C THR A 17 -12.14 -4.34 25.38
N GLY A 18 -12.60 -4.26 24.14
CA GLY A 18 -11.82 -4.69 23.00
C GLY A 18 -10.52 -3.87 22.95
N CYS A 19 -9.40 -4.53 22.78
CA CYS A 19 -8.11 -3.87 22.55
C CYS A 19 -8.21 -3.04 21.26
N ALA A 20 -8.55 -1.78 21.37
CA ALA A 20 -8.47 -0.82 20.27
C ALA A 20 -6.98 -0.62 19.96
N THR A 21 -6.45 -1.35 18.98
CA THR A 21 -5.11 -1.10 18.47
C THR A 21 -5.09 0.31 17.89
N LYS A 22 -4.21 1.16 18.41
CA LYS A 22 -4.05 2.51 17.86
C LYS A 22 -3.67 2.42 16.38
N PRO A 23 -4.32 3.20 15.49
CA PRO A 23 -4.00 3.18 14.07
C PRO A 23 -2.57 3.69 13.86
N GLN A 24 -1.88 3.12 12.87
CA GLN A 24 -0.60 3.62 12.41
C GLN A 24 -0.85 4.89 11.59
N LEU A 25 -0.34 6.02 12.07
CA LEU A 25 -0.44 7.31 11.38
C LEU A 25 0.73 7.48 10.40
N PRO A 26 0.55 8.26 9.32
CA PRO A 26 1.65 8.68 8.45
C PRO A 26 2.75 9.37 9.25
N VAL A 27 4.01 9.14 8.84
CA VAL A 27 5.19 9.75 9.46
C VAL A 27 5.90 10.57 8.38
N GLN A 28 6.15 11.85 8.65
CA GLN A 28 6.88 12.71 7.73
C GLN A 28 8.34 12.25 7.58
N MET A 29 8.91 12.45 6.38
CA MET A 29 10.30 12.08 6.11
C MET A 29 11.24 12.86 7.05
N LYS A 30 12.00 12.14 7.87
CA LYS A 30 13.06 12.72 8.67
C LYS A 30 14.26 13.01 7.79
N SER A 31 14.82 14.20 7.91
CA SER A 31 15.96 14.65 7.09
C SER A 31 17.18 13.75 7.20
N GLU A 32 17.43 13.22 8.40
CA GLU A 32 18.54 12.31 8.68
C GLU A 32 18.41 10.94 8.00
N ALA A 33 17.19 10.55 7.64
CA ALA A 33 16.93 9.27 6.97
C ALA A 33 17.51 9.21 5.55
N ILE A 34 17.59 10.36 4.91
CA ILE A 34 18.05 10.54 3.52
C ILE A 34 19.17 11.60 3.43
N ALA A 35 19.90 11.80 4.53
CA ALA A 35 21.07 12.68 4.56
C ALA A 35 22.22 12.09 3.73
N PRO A 36 23.14 12.91 3.19
CA PRO A 36 24.36 12.40 2.59
C PRO A 36 25.07 11.43 3.55
N GLN A 37 25.63 10.34 3.01
CA GLN A 37 26.28 9.25 3.74
C GLN A 37 25.33 8.32 4.53
N ALA A 38 24.02 8.55 4.53
CA ALA A 38 23.09 7.52 5.00
C ALA A 38 23.20 6.28 4.09
N ARG A 39 23.17 5.08 4.70
CA ARG A 39 23.18 3.81 3.96
C ARG A 39 21.78 3.23 3.94
N VAL A 40 21.15 3.20 2.76
CA VAL A 40 19.74 2.86 2.58
C VAL A 40 19.59 1.69 1.63
N GLY A 41 19.00 0.59 2.09
CA GLY A 41 18.53 -0.49 1.22
C GLY A 41 17.15 -0.14 0.66
N VAL A 42 16.95 -0.33 -0.63
CA VAL A 42 15.66 -0.08 -1.31
C VAL A 42 15.05 -1.41 -1.73
N ALA A 43 13.88 -1.70 -1.19
CA ALA A 43 13.11 -2.91 -1.46
C ALA A 43 11.73 -2.58 -2.02
N LEU A 44 11.22 -3.48 -2.85
CA LEU A 44 9.86 -3.44 -3.39
C LEU A 44 9.23 -4.81 -3.21
N THR A 45 8.01 -4.88 -2.70
CA THR A 45 7.23 -6.13 -2.70
C THR A 45 6.85 -6.52 -4.12
N ALA A 46 6.47 -7.79 -4.33
CA ALA A 46 5.91 -8.22 -5.60
C ALA A 46 4.75 -7.29 -6.01
N VAL A 47 4.83 -6.77 -7.24
CA VAL A 47 3.73 -5.96 -7.78
C VAL A 47 2.63 -6.92 -8.24
N PRO A 48 1.41 -6.80 -7.69
CA PRO A 48 0.32 -7.68 -8.09
C PRO A 48 -0.07 -7.43 -9.56
N LYS A 49 -0.61 -8.46 -10.19
CA LYS A 49 -1.25 -8.30 -11.51
C LYS A 49 -2.46 -7.39 -11.38
N ALA A 50 -2.70 -6.59 -12.42
CA ALA A 50 -3.87 -5.73 -12.45
C ALA A 50 -5.17 -6.55 -12.37
N ASP A 51 -6.10 -6.11 -11.52
CA ASP A 51 -7.38 -6.79 -11.30
C ASP A 51 -8.49 -5.77 -11.02
N THR A 52 -9.72 -6.27 -10.80
CA THR A 52 -10.86 -5.45 -10.40
C THR A 52 -11.19 -5.67 -8.92
N TYR A 53 -11.28 -4.59 -8.18
CA TYR A 53 -11.58 -4.56 -6.75
C TYR A 53 -13.01 -4.06 -6.52
N LEU A 54 -13.80 -4.79 -5.72
CA LEU A 54 -15.23 -4.58 -5.55
C LEU A 54 -15.60 -4.34 -4.06
N PRO A 55 -15.06 -3.28 -3.43
CA PRO A 55 -15.37 -3.00 -2.04
C PRO A 55 -16.85 -2.70 -1.82
N GLY A 56 -17.40 -3.20 -0.69
CA GLY A 56 -18.80 -3.08 -0.35
C GLY A 56 -19.69 -4.22 -0.85
N ALA A 57 -19.19 -5.10 -1.74
CA ALA A 57 -19.84 -6.38 -2.06
C ALA A 57 -19.54 -7.40 -0.94
N GLY A 58 -19.99 -7.12 0.28
CA GLY A 58 -19.52 -7.77 1.52
C GLY A 58 -20.08 -9.18 1.81
N CYS A 59 -21.01 -9.71 1.01
CA CYS A 59 -21.49 -11.08 1.16
C CYS A 59 -21.03 -11.96 -0.02
N LEU A 60 -20.92 -13.29 0.18
CA LEU A 60 -20.46 -14.19 -0.88
C LEU A 60 -21.30 -14.08 -2.16
N LEU A 61 -22.63 -14.02 -2.05
CA LEU A 61 -23.52 -13.86 -3.20
C LEU A 61 -23.42 -12.45 -3.80
N CYS A 62 -23.22 -11.41 -2.97
CA CYS A 62 -22.98 -10.04 -3.43
C CYS A 62 -21.71 -9.98 -4.27
N LEU A 63 -20.62 -10.58 -3.78
CA LEU A 63 -19.33 -10.61 -4.47
C LEU A 63 -19.43 -11.41 -5.78
N ALA A 64 -20.12 -12.56 -5.77
CA ALA A 64 -20.33 -13.35 -6.98
C ALA A 64 -21.11 -12.55 -8.04
N ALA A 65 -22.21 -11.90 -7.67
CA ALA A 65 -22.99 -11.08 -8.58
C ALA A 65 -22.17 -9.88 -9.13
N ALA A 66 -21.46 -9.18 -8.26
CA ALA A 66 -20.59 -8.07 -8.65
C ALA A 66 -19.46 -8.54 -9.58
N SER A 67 -18.87 -9.71 -9.33
CA SER A 67 -17.81 -10.29 -10.18
C SER A 67 -18.33 -10.64 -11.57
N VAL A 68 -19.51 -11.22 -11.67
CA VAL A 68 -20.16 -11.50 -12.98
C VAL A 68 -20.45 -10.19 -13.72
N ALA A 69 -21.02 -9.19 -13.03
CA ALA A 69 -21.34 -7.90 -13.64
C ALA A 69 -20.11 -7.11 -14.13
N ASN A 70 -18.92 -7.38 -13.59
CA ASN A 70 -17.66 -6.73 -14.00
C ASN A 70 -16.70 -7.70 -14.73
N SER A 71 -17.18 -8.85 -15.22
CA SER A 71 -16.31 -9.88 -15.81
C SER A 71 -15.50 -9.37 -17.01
N SER A 72 -16.10 -8.57 -17.91
CA SER A 72 -15.43 -7.98 -19.06
C SER A 72 -14.35 -6.95 -18.63
N LEU A 73 -14.65 -6.13 -17.63
CA LEU A 73 -13.71 -5.19 -17.05
C LEU A 73 -12.53 -5.91 -16.37
N THR A 74 -12.82 -6.98 -15.63
CA THR A 74 -11.81 -7.82 -14.99
C THR A 74 -10.91 -8.52 -16.02
N ALA A 75 -11.52 -9.05 -17.09
CA ALA A 75 -10.75 -9.65 -18.19
C ALA A 75 -9.83 -8.61 -18.85
N HIS A 76 -10.32 -7.38 -19.05
CA HIS A 76 -9.48 -6.30 -19.58
C HIS A 76 -8.38 -5.90 -18.61
N ALA A 77 -8.69 -5.71 -17.31
CA ALA A 77 -7.68 -5.38 -16.29
C ALA A 77 -6.49 -6.34 -16.32
N LYS A 78 -6.76 -7.65 -16.41
CA LYS A 78 -5.74 -8.70 -16.45
C LYS A 78 -4.85 -8.68 -17.71
N THR A 79 -5.20 -7.91 -18.73
CA THR A 79 -4.33 -7.70 -19.92
C THR A 79 -3.37 -6.52 -19.77
N LEU A 80 -3.58 -5.66 -18.75
CA LEU A 80 -2.79 -4.46 -18.54
C LEU A 80 -1.48 -4.80 -17.80
N PRO A 81 -0.33 -4.32 -18.28
CA PRO A 81 0.95 -4.52 -17.61
C PRO A 81 1.02 -3.68 -16.32
N SER A 82 1.65 -4.22 -15.29
CA SER A 82 1.95 -3.49 -14.05
C SER A 82 3.46 -3.24 -13.84
N ASP A 83 4.28 -3.59 -14.84
CA ASP A 83 5.74 -3.53 -14.77
C ASP A 83 6.27 -2.10 -14.57
N ASP A 84 5.57 -1.10 -15.11
CA ASP A 84 5.93 0.32 -14.94
C ASP A 84 5.95 0.74 -13.47
N LEU A 85 5.09 0.16 -12.64
CA LEU A 85 5.11 0.40 -11.20
C LEU A 85 6.34 -0.22 -10.54
N ALA A 86 6.84 -1.35 -11.04
CA ALA A 86 8.07 -1.97 -10.55
C ALA A 86 9.32 -1.10 -10.81
N ALA A 87 9.31 -0.27 -11.85
CA ALA A 87 10.39 0.66 -12.14
C ALA A 87 10.64 1.70 -11.02
N VAL A 88 9.67 1.92 -10.13
CA VAL A 88 9.81 2.87 -9.01
C VAL A 88 11.00 2.53 -8.11
N LYS A 89 11.36 1.26 -7.93
CA LYS A 89 12.53 0.85 -7.14
C LYS A 89 13.82 1.45 -7.70
N ALA A 90 14.05 1.32 -8.98
CA ALA A 90 15.25 1.89 -9.62
C ALA A 90 15.25 3.43 -9.57
N GLN A 91 14.10 4.06 -9.77
CA GLN A 91 13.94 5.51 -9.69
C GLN A 91 14.24 6.04 -8.28
N ILE A 92 13.81 5.33 -7.23
CA ILE A 92 14.12 5.66 -5.83
C ILE A 92 15.62 5.56 -5.57
N VAL A 93 16.27 4.48 -6.00
CA VAL A 93 17.73 4.32 -5.84
C VAL A 93 18.47 5.48 -6.50
N GLU A 94 18.09 5.85 -7.70
CA GLU A 94 18.71 6.97 -8.42
C GLU A 94 18.48 8.31 -7.72
N ALA A 95 17.25 8.58 -7.29
CA ALA A 95 16.92 9.79 -6.55
C ALA A 95 17.72 9.93 -5.24
N LEU A 96 17.93 8.83 -4.52
CA LEU A 96 18.76 8.80 -3.31
C LEU A 96 20.22 9.06 -3.61
N LYS A 97 20.78 8.43 -4.66
CA LYS A 97 22.16 8.65 -5.10
C LYS A 97 22.43 10.10 -5.49
N GLN A 98 21.49 10.74 -6.19
CA GLN A 98 21.58 12.16 -6.56
C GLN A 98 21.61 13.10 -5.33
N ARG A 99 21.17 12.64 -4.16
CA ARG A 99 21.27 13.33 -2.88
C ARG A 99 22.56 13.03 -2.12
N GLY A 100 23.44 12.15 -2.63
CA GLY A 100 24.63 11.68 -1.96
C GLY A 100 24.38 10.58 -0.92
N VAL A 101 23.21 9.93 -0.97
CA VAL A 101 22.87 8.78 -0.12
C VAL A 101 23.51 7.53 -0.71
N GLU A 102 24.11 6.69 0.12
CA GLU A 102 24.58 5.36 -0.29
C GLU A 102 23.38 4.41 -0.39
N ALA A 103 22.81 4.31 -1.60
CA ALA A 103 21.60 3.53 -1.87
C ALA A 103 21.94 2.19 -2.54
N VAL A 104 21.43 1.09 -1.98
CA VAL A 104 21.59 -0.28 -2.48
C VAL A 104 20.21 -0.85 -2.83
N ALA A 105 20.03 -1.33 -4.07
CA ALA A 105 18.83 -2.07 -4.43
C ALA A 105 18.87 -3.46 -3.79
N ILE A 106 17.81 -3.85 -3.10
CA ILE A 106 17.62 -5.23 -2.64
C ILE A 106 16.96 -6.00 -3.79
N ASP A 107 17.65 -7.04 -4.28
CA ASP A 107 17.22 -7.79 -5.46
C ASP A 107 15.96 -8.62 -5.22
N GLY A 108 15.22 -8.85 -6.31
CA GLY A 108 14.01 -9.65 -6.36
C GLY A 108 12.81 -8.99 -5.67
N ASP A 109 11.75 -9.78 -5.52
CA ASP A 109 10.54 -9.40 -4.81
C ASP A 109 10.76 -9.54 -3.30
N PHE A 110 10.53 -8.43 -2.58
CA PHE A 110 10.71 -8.39 -1.14
C PHE A 110 9.50 -9.00 -0.41
N ASP A 111 9.70 -10.18 0.14
CA ASP A 111 8.66 -10.88 0.89
C ASP A 111 8.70 -10.49 2.38
N VAL A 112 7.80 -9.60 2.76
CA VAL A 112 7.65 -9.10 4.13
C VAL A 112 7.28 -10.22 5.11
N ALA A 113 6.58 -11.27 4.66
CA ALA A 113 6.17 -12.39 5.51
C ALA A 113 7.35 -13.25 6.01
N LYS A 114 8.51 -13.17 5.35
CA LYS A 114 9.74 -13.87 5.79
C LYS A 114 10.40 -13.24 7.02
N PHE A 115 9.89 -12.10 7.49
CA PHE A 115 10.45 -11.41 8.66
C PHE A 115 9.56 -11.62 9.88
N PRO A 116 10.16 -11.78 11.08
CA PRO A 116 9.40 -12.00 12.32
C PRO A 116 8.41 -10.88 12.58
N GLU A 117 7.23 -11.22 13.08
CA GLU A 117 6.25 -10.25 13.54
C GLU A 117 6.73 -9.56 14.82
N ARG A 118 6.40 -8.28 14.94
CA ARG A 118 6.58 -7.49 16.16
C ARG A 118 5.22 -7.07 16.70
N THR A 119 5.15 -6.87 18.01
CA THR A 119 3.97 -6.23 18.60
C THR A 119 3.74 -4.88 17.93
N ARG A 120 2.51 -4.65 17.45
CA ARG A 120 2.15 -3.41 16.78
C ARG A 120 2.21 -2.24 17.76
N VAL A 121 3.16 -1.34 17.52
CA VAL A 121 3.35 -0.09 18.27
C VAL A 121 3.30 1.06 17.26
N PRO A 122 2.50 2.13 17.53
CA PRO A 122 2.47 3.30 16.66
C PRO A 122 3.88 3.88 16.45
N GLY A 123 4.22 4.20 15.19
CA GLY A 123 5.53 4.72 14.83
C GLY A 123 6.62 3.65 14.62
N GLN A 124 6.30 2.36 14.77
CA GLN A 124 7.25 1.26 14.53
C GLN A 124 6.72 0.29 13.46
N ALA A 125 7.66 -0.34 12.76
CA ALA A 125 7.36 -1.41 11.83
C ALA A 125 6.82 -2.64 12.57
N ASP A 126 5.82 -3.30 11.99
CA ASP A 126 5.19 -4.52 12.50
C ASP A 126 6.00 -5.79 12.21
N ARG A 127 7.15 -5.64 11.52
CA ARG A 127 8.11 -6.70 11.22
C ARG A 127 9.51 -6.33 11.67
N ASP A 128 10.30 -7.34 12.06
CA ASP A 128 11.68 -7.16 12.42
C ASP A 128 12.61 -7.30 11.21
N PHE A 129 13.08 -6.17 10.72
CA PHE A 129 14.01 -6.09 9.59
C PHE A 129 15.48 -5.98 10.00
N ALA A 130 15.83 -6.08 11.29
CA ALA A 130 17.17 -5.79 11.81
C ALA A 130 18.30 -6.59 11.11
N ARG A 131 18.03 -7.85 10.72
CA ARG A 131 19.02 -8.71 10.02
C ARG A 131 19.51 -8.13 8.70
N LEU A 132 18.71 -7.26 8.03
CA LEU A 132 19.12 -6.62 6.77
C LEU A 132 20.29 -5.66 6.95
N ARG A 133 20.48 -5.14 8.16
CA ARG A 133 21.57 -4.24 8.49
C ARG A 133 22.92 -4.89 8.21
N ASP A 134 23.11 -6.09 8.70
CA ASP A 134 24.38 -6.81 8.55
C ASP A 134 24.48 -7.48 7.18
N GLN A 135 23.35 -7.96 6.63
CA GLN A 135 23.32 -8.63 5.34
C GLN A 135 23.67 -7.69 4.17
N TYR A 136 23.22 -6.43 4.20
CA TYR A 136 23.40 -5.46 3.13
C TYR A 136 24.27 -4.27 3.54
N GLN A 137 24.81 -4.25 4.77
CA GLN A 137 25.60 -3.15 5.33
C GLN A 137 24.85 -1.80 5.26
N ILE A 138 23.55 -1.80 5.58
CA ILE A 138 22.64 -0.65 5.53
C ILE A 138 22.16 -0.29 6.93
N ASP A 139 21.80 0.97 7.14
CA ASP A 139 21.26 1.45 8.42
C ASP A 139 19.72 1.60 8.35
N ARG A 140 19.18 1.78 7.15
CA ARG A 140 17.74 1.98 6.91
C ARG A 140 17.24 1.12 5.75
N LEU A 141 15.98 0.73 5.84
CA LEU A 141 15.24 0.08 4.77
C LEU A 141 14.19 1.04 4.22
N LEU A 142 14.33 1.44 2.96
CA LEU A 142 13.22 2.05 2.21
C LEU A 142 12.45 0.91 1.53
N LEU A 143 11.23 0.69 2.01
CA LEU A 143 10.33 -0.35 1.51
C LEU A 143 9.14 0.31 0.80
N VAL A 144 8.91 -0.09 -0.43
CA VAL A 144 7.66 0.16 -1.14
C VAL A 144 6.85 -1.13 -1.16
N SER A 145 5.67 -1.08 -0.57
CA SER A 145 4.70 -2.19 -0.57
C SER A 145 3.56 -1.84 -1.50
N VAL A 146 3.30 -2.68 -2.51
CA VAL A 146 2.17 -2.52 -3.43
C VAL A 146 1.06 -3.48 -3.00
N GLU A 147 -0.08 -2.91 -2.62
CA GLU A 147 -1.23 -3.67 -2.10
C GLU A 147 -2.21 -4.02 -3.23
N GLY A 148 -2.29 -3.19 -4.27
CA GLY A 148 -3.16 -3.44 -5.40
C GLY A 148 -3.00 -2.43 -6.52
N VAL A 149 -3.31 -2.86 -7.73
CA VAL A 149 -3.31 -2.05 -8.95
C VAL A 149 -4.42 -2.58 -9.89
N GLY A 150 -5.11 -1.69 -10.58
CA GLY A 150 -6.17 -2.07 -11.50
C GLY A 150 -7.36 -1.12 -11.48
N PHE A 151 -8.56 -1.67 -11.38
CA PHE A 151 -9.79 -0.90 -11.32
C PHE A 151 -10.55 -1.16 -10.02
N GLN A 152 -11.20 -0.14 -9.49
CA GLN A 152 -12.05 -0.23 -8.32
C GLN A 152 -13.45 0.23 -8.68
N ARG A 153 -14.47 -0.53 -8.26
CA ARG A 153 -15.88 -0.15 -8.33
C ARG A 153 -16.55 -0.42 -6.99
N THR A 154 -17.12 0.60 -6.37
CA THR A 154 -17.73 0.46 -5.05
C THR A 154 -19.15 -0.09 -5.14
N TYR A 155 -19.55 -0.84 -4.13
CA TYR A 155 -20.84 -1.48 -4.02
C TYR A 155 -21.51 -1.18 -2.68
N SER A 156 -22.85 -1.25 -2.67
CA SER A 156 -23.65 -1.46 -1.47
C SER A 156 -24.37 -2.78 -1.64
N SER A 157 -23.81 -3.85 -1.05
CA SER A 157 -24.28 -5.23 -1.25
C SER A 157 -24.25 -5.62 -2.74
N TYR A 158 -25.39 -5.70 -3.40
CA TYR A 158 -25.55 -6.08 -4.81
C TYR A 158 -25.45 -4.91 -5.79
N PHE A 159 -25.59 -3.67 -5.31
CA PHE A 159 -25.76 -2.51 -6.16
C PHE A 159 -24.46 -1.72 -6.28
N PRO A 160 -23.99 -1.43 -7.51
CA PRO A 160 -22.85 -0.52 -7.69
C PRO A 160 -23.22 0.89 -7.23
N THR A 161 -22.33 1.51 -6.48
CA THR A 161 -22.50 2.89 -5.95
C THR A 161 -21.57 3.89 -6.65
N SER A 162 -20.70 3.41 -7.53
CA SER A 162 -19.84 4.26 -8.37
C SER A 162 -19.66 3.64 -9.75
N ASP A 163 -19.20 4.47 -10.70
CA ASP A 163 -18.53 3.98 -11.88
C ASP A 163 -17.18 3.38 -11.51
N PRO A 164 -16.63 2.47 -12.33
CA PRO A 164 -15.26 2.02 -12.16
C PRO A 164 -14.28 3.16 -12.35
N LEU A 165 -13.19 3.12 -11.58
CA LEU A 165 -12.08 4.05 -11.71
C LEU A 165 -10.75 3.29 -11.63
N ALA A 166 -9.69 3.85 -12.19
CA ALA A 166 -8.36 3.31 -12.01
C ALA A 166 -7.91 3.50 -10.56
N TRP A 167 -7.26 2.46 -10.02
CA TRP A 167 -6.90 2.40 -8.61
C TRP A 167 -5.52 1.79 -8.41
N VAL A 168 -4.69 2.49 -7.65
CA VAL A 168 -3.39 2.01 -7.18
C VAL A 168 -3.32 2.23 -5.68
N LYS A 169 -2.93 1.21 -4.94
CA LYS A 169 -2.68 1.30 -3.50
C LYS A 169 -1.30 0.76 -3.17
N ALA A 170 -0.51 1.62 -2.54
CA ALA A 170 0.85 1.32 -2.14
C ALA A 170 1.18 2.04 -0.82
N THR A 171 2.26 1.61 -0.19
CA THR A 171 2.81 2.28 1.00
C THR A 171 4.31 2.43 0.81
N GLY A 172 4.81 3.65 0.98
CA GLY A 172 6.24 3.93 1.11
C GLY A 172 6.62 4.07 2.58
N ALA A 173 7.69 3.41 3.00
CA ALA A 173 8.19 3.49 4.37
C ALA A 173 9.72 3.52 4.39
N VAL A 174 10.30 4.31 5.29
CA VAL A 174 11.70 4.18 5.70
C VAL A 174 11.74 3.72 7.14
N VAL A 175 12.39 2.59 7.37
CA VAL A 175 12.52 1.97 8.69
C VAL A 175 13.98 2.07 9.13
N ASP A 176 14.22 2.63 10.31
CA ASP A 176 15.53 2.54 10.99
C ASP A 176 15.74 1.11 11.47
N LEU A 177 16.75 0.43 10.96
CA LEU A 177 16.97 -1.00 11.22
C LEU A 177 17.53 -1.29 12.63
N ARG A 178 17.95 -0.28 13.38
CA ARG A 178 18.41 -0.43 14.75
C ARG A 178 17.25 -0.41 15.74
N SER A 179 16.33 0.54 15.57
CA SER A 179 15.21 0.75 16.49
C SER A 179 13.90 0.09 16.01
N GLY A 180 13.75 -0.14 14.71
CA GLY A 180 12.51 -0.54 14.07
C GLY A 180 11.50 0.61 13.91
N ALA A 181 11.90 1.84 14.22
CA ALA A 181 11.02 3.00 14.09
C ALA A 181 10.87 3.44 12.62
N TYR A 182 9.71 3.99 12.29
CA TYR A 182 9.53 4.67 11.02
C TYR A 182 10.23 6.04 11.03
N ASP A 183 11.13 6.25 10.09
CA ASP A 183 11.66 7.56 9.75
C ASP A 183 10.81 8.24 8.66
N TRP A 184 10.00 7.44 7.96
CA TRP A 184 8.98 7.87 7.02
C TRP A 184 7.93 6.79 6.87
N LEU A 185 6.67 7.19 6.76
CA LEU A 185 5.56 6.31 6.41
C LEU A 185 4.50 7.10 5.64
N LYS A 186 4.25 6.73 4.40
CA LYS A 186 3.29 7.38 3.52
C LYS A 186 2.41 6.35 2.82
N PRO A 187 1.15 6.20 3.21
CA PRO A 187 0.15 5.53 2.39
C PRO A 187 -0.07 6.34 1.11
N VAL A 188 -0.13 5.65 -0.01
CA VAL A 188 -0.44 6.20 -1.34
C VAL A 188 -1.65 5.47 -1.87
N GLU A 189 -2.72 6.20 -2.12
CA GLU A 189 -3.92 5.66 -2.76
C GLU A 189 -4.38 6.60 -3.86
N ILE A 190 -4.27 6.14 -5.09
CA ILE A 190 -4.69 6.88 -6.28
C ILE A 190 -6.03 6.32 -6.75
N ARG A 191 -6.97 7.22 -7.00
CA ARG A 191 -8.26 6.94 -7.62
C ARG A 191 -8.44 7.90 -8.78
N LYS A 192 -8.43 7.39 -10.00
CA LYS A 192 -8.51 8.18 -11.22
C LYS A 192 -9.73 7.75 -12.03
N PRO A 193 -10.76 8.61 -12.21
CA PRO A 193 -11.88 8.30 -13.07
C PRO A 193 -11.47 8.29 -14.54
N ALA A 194 -12.22 7.57 -15.37
CA ALA A 194 -12.09 7.63 -16.81
C ALA A 194 -12.37 9.05 -17.34
N SER A 195 -11.67 9.45 -18.38
CA SER A 195 -12.03 10.62 -19.16
C SER A 195 -13.14 10.23 -20.14
N GLY A 196 -14.36 10.69 -19.91
CA GLY A 196 -15.54 10.31 -20.68
C GLY A 196 -16.29 9.11 -20.07
N LYS A 197 -16.99 8.35 -20.91
CA LYS A 197 -17.74 7.16 -20.47
C LYS A 197 -16.79 6.04 -20.13
N TRP A 198 -16.96 5.44 -18.94
CA TRP A 198 -16.08 4.35 -18.48
C TRP A 198 -16.22 3.07 -19.31
N ASP A 199 -17.43 2.80 -19.85
CA ASP A 199 -17.79 1.60 -20.60
C ASP A 199 -17.67 1.76 -22.13
N GLU A 200 -16.96 2.78 -22.58
CA GLU A 200 -16.76 3.07 -24.00
C GLU A 200 -16.03 1.93 -24.73
N PRO A 201 -16.57 1.41 -25.84
CA PRO A 201 -15.89 0.42 -26.66
C PRO A 201 -14.82 1.09 -27.56
N PRO A 202 -13.81 0.32 -28.05
CA PRO A 202 -13.45 -0.99 -27.57
C PRO A 202 -12.56 -0.91 -26.33
N LYS A 203 -12.65 -1.93 -25.45
CA LYS A 203 -11.67 -2.14 -24.36
C LYS A 203 -11.48 -0.96 -23.38
N PHE A 204 -12.52 -0.23 -23.04
CA PHE A 204 -12.51 0.79 -22.00
C PHE A 204 -11.38 1.84 -22.14
N PRO A 205 -11.26 2.57 -23.27
CA PRO A 205 -10.09 3.43 -23.55
C PRO A 205 -9.89 4.50 -22.47
N GLY A 206 -10.95 5.14 -21.97
CA GLY A 206 -10.88 6.13 -20.92
C GLY A 206 -10.35 5.58 -19.59
N LEU A 207 -10.78 4.35 -19.21
CA LEU A 207 -10.24 3.67 -18.01
C LEU A 207 -8.81 3.19 -18.22
N THR A 208 -8.47 2.75 -19.42
CA THR A 208 -7.10 2.33 -19.75
C THR A 208 -6.11 3.51 -19.61
N ASN A 209 -6.47 4.68 -20.13
CA ASN A 209 -5.67 5.88 -19.95
C ASN A 209 -5.56 6.26 -18.47
N ALA A 210 -6.68 6.26 -17.74
CA ALA A 210 -6.69 6.53 -16.30
C ALA A 210 -5.83 5.54 -15.51
N TYR A 211 -5.73 4.26 -15.94
CA TYR A 211 -4.86 3.26 -15.33
C TYR A 211 -3.38 3.66 -15.40
N TYR A 212 -2.89 4.03 -16.57
CA TYR A 212 -1.50 4.46 -16.71
C TYR A 212 -1.22 5.77 -15.98
N GLU A 213 -2.16 6.73 -16.03
CA GLU A 213 -2.04 7.97 -15.26
C GLU A 213 -2.00 7.68 -13.74
N ALA A 214 -2.80 6.73 -13.24
CA ALA A 214 -2.80 6.37 -11.83
C ALA A 214 -1.46 5.74 -11.39
N ILE A 215 -0.83 4.93 -12.23
CA ILE A 215 0.51 4.38 -11.98
C ILE A 215 1.54 5.52 -11.89
N GLU A 216 1.56 6.45 -12.85
CA GLU A 216 2.51 7.57 -12.83
C GLU A 216 2.30 8.46 -11.60
N MET A 217 1.06 8.78 -11.24
CA MET A 217 0.74 9.53 -10.03
C MET A 217 1.20 8.82 -8.75
N ALA A 218 1.08 7.48 -8.68
CA ALA A 218 1.55 6.72 -7.54
C ALA A 218 3.08 6.76 -7.41
N LYS A 219 3.80 6.60 -8.53
CA LYS A 219 5.26 6.72 -8.59
C LYS A 219 5.71 8.12 -8.17
N GLU A 220 5.08 9.16 -8.69
CA GLU A 220 5.38 10.54 -8.33
C GLU A 220 5.19 10.79 -6.82
N GLN A 221 4.09 10.33 -6.23
CA GLN A 221 3.85 10.47 -4.80
C GLN A 221 4.85 9.72 -3.92
N LEU A 222 5.38 8.59 -4.38
CA LEU A 222 6.42 7.83 -3.68
C LEU A 222 7.80 8.51 -3.81
N LEU A 223 8.08 9.15 -4.94
CA LEU A 223 9.35 9.83 -5.22
C LEU A 223 9.42 11.24 -4.62
N GLN A 224 8.29 11.92 -4.49
CA GLN A 224 8.22 13.31 -4.03
C GLN A 224 9.06 13.62 -2.76
N PRO A 225 9.04 12.80 -1.69
CA PRO A 225 9.82 13.09 -0.49
C PRO A 225 11.33 12.93 -0.69
N LEU A 226 11.73 12.29 -1.79
CA LEU A 226 13.12 12.01 -2.13
C LEU A 226 13.71 13.06 -3.08
N GLN A 227 12.88 13.91 -3.67
CA GLN A 227 13.34 15.00 -4.54
C GLN A 227 13.95 16.12 -3.68
N LYS A 228 14.98 16.80 -4.20
CA LYS A 228 15.51 18.00 -3.54
C LYS A 228 14.40 19.06 -3.50
N ALA A 229 14.23 19.73 -2.36
CA ALA A 229 13.45 20.96 -2.34
C ALA A 229 14.09 21.93 -3.35
N GLN A 230 13.27 22.36 -4.32
CA GLN A 230 13.67 23.38 -5.29
C GLN A 230 13.79 24.73 -4.62
#